data_19d856eee2881930bc4d8a50d89689ff
#
_entry.id   19d856eee2881930bc4d8a50d89689ff
#
_cell.length_a   1.000
_cell.length_b   1.000
_cell.length_c   1.000
_cell.angle_alpha   90.00
_cell.angle_beta   90.00
_cell.angle_gamma   90.00
#
_symmetry.space_group_name_H-M   'P 1'
#
loop_
_entity.id
_entity.type
_entity.pdbx_description
1 polymer ?
#
loop_
_entity_poly.entity_id
_entity_poly.type
_entity_poly.pdbx_seq_one_letter_code
_entity_poly.pdbx_strand_id
1 'polypeptide(L)'
;MKNAKILIIEDEQDIRDLISFQLKSYGHQVLTAESADKAISIIERDEKIDLFIVDWMLPGSMSGLEFTKKLKAQSKFSQTPVIMLTALTQPENIVAGLDAGADDYMTKPFDLNVLQARVRVQLRGLSESKIEGTDILDFGMLKIETSKCRVQVFEEEIILTSTEFKILLLLAQRPGHVYTREQFINNIQGENIFVTGRTIDTHIAGLRKKIGEAANMIETIRGIGYRFKDGI
;
A
#
# COMPACT_ATOMS: atom_id res chain seq x y z
N MET A 1 -17.17 -8.91 7.15
CA MET A 1 -16.16 -7.95 6.60
C MET A 1 -16.42 -6.59 7.24
N LYS A 2 -15.38 -5.78 7.56
CA LYS A 2 -15.61 -4.43 8.09
C LYS A 2 -16.25 -3.56 7.01
N ASN A 3 -17.33 -2.86 7.36
CA ASN A 3 -17.97 -1.83 6.55
C ASN A 3 -16.98 -0.65 6.47
N ALA A 4 -16.30 -0.49 5.34
CA ALA A 4 -15.35 0.60 5.09
C ALA A 4 -16.01 1.67 4.23
N LYS A 5 -15.63 2.93 4.46
CA LYS A 5 -16.07 4.07 3.65
C LYS A 5 -15.06 4.32 2.53
N ILE A 6 -15.50 4.15 1.29
CA ILE A 6 -14.67 4.23 0.08
C ILE A 6 -15.15 5.41 -0.76
N LEU A 7 -14.22 6.28 -1.18
CA LEU A 7 -14.50 7.35 -2.14
C LEU A 7 -13.94 6.97 -3.51
N ILE A 8 -14.82 6.90 -4.51
CA ILE A 8 -14.48 6.68 -5.92
C ILE A 8 -14.45 8.01 -6.64
N ILE A 9 -13.36 8.30 -7.35
CA ILE A 9 -13.19 9.49 -8.18
C ILE A 9 -12.93 9.00 -9.61
N GLU A 10 -13.95 9.10 -10.46
CA GLU A 10 -13.99 8.56 -11.81
C GLU A 10 -14.97 9.41 -12.63
N ASP A 11 -14.58 9.91 -13.78
CA ASP A 11 -15.44 10.78 -14.59
C ASP A 11 -16.47 9.98 -15.44
N GLU A 12 -16.09 8.78 -15.90
CA GLU A 12 -16.98 7.91 -16.63
C GLU A 12 -18.08 7.35 -15.72
N GLN A 13 -19.33 7.79 -15.93
CA GLN A 13 -20.46 7.41 -15.08
C GLN A 13 -20.66 5.89 -15.02
N ASP A 14 -20.60 5.21 -16.16
CA ASP A 14 -20.83 3.76 -16.21
C ASP A 14 -19.81 2.98 -15.40
N ILE A 15 -18.53 3.36 -15.48
CA ILE A 15 -17.44 2.76 -14.69
C ILE A 15 -17.63 3.06 -13.21
N ARG A 16 -17.93 4.31 -12.86
CA ARG A 16 -18.17 4.75 -11.50
C ARG A 16 -19.34 4.01 -10.85
N ASP A 17 -20.45 3.86 -11.57
CA ASP A 17 -21.63 3.15 -11.09
C ASP A 17 -21.38 1.65 -10.94
N LEU A 18 -20.65 1.04 -11.87
CA LEU A 18 -20.29 -0.36 -11.84
C LEU A 18 -19.39 -0.69 -10.63
N ILE A 19 -18.36 0.11 -10.39
CA ILE A 19 -17.49 -0.04 -9.21
C ILE A 19 -18.31 0.17 -7.92
N SER A 20 -19.13 1.21 -7.88
CA SER A 20 -19.96 1.53 -6.72
C SER A 20 -20.93 0.40 -6.38
N PHE A 21 -21.61 -0.15 -7.37
CA PHE A 21 -22.52 -1.29 -7.20
C PHE A 21 -21.79 -2.50 -6.63
N GLN A 22 -20.65 -2.86 -7.21
CA GLN A 22 -19.84 -3.98 -6.76
C GLN A 22 -19.40 -3.82 -5.30
N LEU A 23 -18.83 -2.68 -4.95
CA LEU A 23 -18.33 -2.46 -3.57
C LEU A 23 -19.44 -2.39 -2.53
N LYS A 24 -20.61 -1.81 -2.89
CA LYS A 24 -21.81 -1.83 -2.03
C LYS A 24 -22.33 -3.25 -1.80
N SER A 25 -22.28 -4.13 -2.80
CA SER A 25 -22.70 -5.53 -2.65
C SER A 25 -21.84 -6.31 -1.65
N TYR A 26 -20.59 -5.87 -1.43
CA TYR A 26 -19.69 -6.41 -0.40
C TYR A 26 -19.81 -5.72 0.97
N GLY A 27 -20.79 -4.81 1.14
CA GLY A 27 -21.11 -4.17 2.41
C GLY A 27 -20.29 -2.92 2.73
N HIS A 28 -19.63 -2.32 1.72
CA HIS A 28 -18.94 -1.05 1.91
C HIS A 28 -19.88 0.15 1.77
N GLN A 29 -19.56 1.24 2.47
CA GLN A 29 -20.16 2.55 2.20
C GLN A 29 -19.38 3.22 1.07
N VAL A 30 -20.07 3.60 -0.01
CA VAL A 30 -19.42 4.16 -1.20
C VAL A 30 -19.94 5.57 -1.46
N LEU A 31 -19.00 6.51 -1.50
CA LEU A 31 -19.16 7.86 -1.99
C LEU A 31 -18.56 7.94 -3.39
N THR A 32 -19.08 8.81 -4.23
CA THR A 32 -18.64 8.98 -5.61
C THR A 32 -18.41 10.44 -5.96
N ALA A 33 -17.43 10.72 -6.78
CA ALA A 33 -17.11 12.02 -7.33
C ALA A 33 -16.76 11.88 -8.82
N GLU A 34 -17.20 12.79 -9.65
CA GLU A 34 -16.94 12.84 -11.09
C GLU A 34 -15.67 13.64 -11.45
N SER A 35 -15.05 14.29 -10.47
CA SER A 35 -13.84 15.11 -10.63
C SER A 35 -13.10 15.27 -9.30
N ALA A 36 -11.86 15.72 -9.38
CA ALA A 36 -11.05 16.06 -8.21
C ALA A 36 -11.71 17.17 -7.34
N ASP A 37 -12.30 18.18 -7.96
CA ASP A 37 -12.96 19.29 -7.24
C ASP A 37 -14.17 18.80 -6.43
N LYS A 38 -14.96 17.89 -7.00
CA LYS A 38 -16.07 17.24 -6.26
C LYS A 38 -15.56 16.36 -5.13
N ALA A 39 -14.48 15.63 -5.34
CA ALA A 39 -13.85 14.82 -4.29
C ALA A 39 -13.38 15.70 -3.13
N ILE A 40 -12.72 16.83 -3.41
CA ILE A 40 -12.31 17.81 -2.38
C ILE A 40 -13.52 18.26 -1.55
N SER A 41 -14.62 18.65 -2.21
CA SER A 41 -15.84 19.07 -1.52
C SER A 41 -16.46 17.97 -0.63
N ILE A 42 -16.28 16.70 -0.99
CA ILE A 42 -16.73 15.57 -0.19
C ILE A 42 -15.83 15.39 1.03
N ILE A 43 -14.51 15.36 0.86
CA ILE A 43 -13.56 15.13 1.96
C ILE A 43 -13.53 16.27 2.99
N GLU A 44 -13.91 17.48 2.58
CA GLU A 44 -14.06 18.61 3.49
C GLU A 44 -15.28 18.45 4.41
N ARG A 45 -16.33 17.77 3.95
CA ARG A 45 -17.57 17.52 4.72
C ARG A 45 -17.56 16.22 5.48
N ASP A 46 -16.81 15.23 5.00
CA ASP A 46 -16.73 13.90 5.61
C ASP A 46 -15.33 13.66 6.21
N GLU A 47 -15.32 13.44 7.50
CA GLU A 47 -14.06 13.36 8.25
C GLU A 47 -13.30 12.06 8.06
N LYS A 48 -13.95 11.00 7.60
CA LYS A 48 -13.32 9.68 7.55
C LYS A 48 -13.58 8.96 6.24
N ILE A 49 -12.54 8.83 5.44
CA ILE A 49 -12.46 7.93 4.28
C ILE A 49 -11.43 6.85 4.60
N ASP A 50 -11.81 5.59 4.40
CA ASP A 50 -10.94 4.44 4.67
C ASP A 50 -10.12 4.02 3.43
N LEU A 51 -10.56 4.37 2.21
CA LEU A 51 -9.86 4.07 0.96
C LEU A 51 -10.33 5.00 -0.16
N PHE A 52 -9.41 5.38 -1.03
CA PHE A 52 -9.68 6.11 -2.27
C PHE A 52 -9.45 5.21 -3.49
N ILE A 53 -10.36 5.31 -4.48
CA ILE A 53 -10.17 4.76 -5.82
C ILE A 53 -10.19 5.95 -6.78
N VAL A 54 -9.08 6.20 -7.48
CA VAL A 54 -8.88 7.44 -8.22
C VAL A 54 -8.52 7.13 -9.67
N ASP A 55 -9.30 7.63 -10.62
CA ASP A 55 -8.87 7.61 -12.02
C ASP A 55 -7.70 8.59 -12.19
N TRP A 56 -6.70 8.17 -12.94
CA TRP A 56 -5.57 9.00 -13.34
C TRP A 56 -5.99 10.21 -14.17
N MET A 57 -6.87 9.96 -15.15
CA MET A 57 -7.30 10.95 -16.16
C MET A 57 -8.63 11.58 -15.76
N LEU A 58 -8.61 12.51 -14.80
CA LEU A 58 -9.81 13.25 -14.41
C LEU A 58 -9.93 14.56 -15.20
N PRO A 59 -11.15 14.97 -15.55
CA PRO A 59 -11.41 16.26 -16.17
C PRO A 59 -11.26 17.41 -15.17
N GLY A 60 -11.00 18.61 -15.71
CA GLY A 60 -10.99 19.82 -14.90
C GLY A 60 -9.59 20.37 -14.62
N SER A 61 -9.45 21.05 -13.50
CA SER A 61 -8.22 21.77 -13.12
C SER A 61 -7.12 20.89 -12.57
N MET A 62 -7.43 19.62 -12.25
CA MET A 62 -6.53 18.72 -11.53
C MET A 62 -6.72 17.27 -11.99
N SER A 63 -5.64 16.64 -12.43
CA SER A 63 -5.59 15.20 -12.72
C SER A 63 -5.69 14.36 -11.44
N GLY A 64 -6.03 13.06 -11.58
CA GLY A 64 -6.05 12.14 -10.44
C GLY A 64 -4.67 11.95 -9.81
N LEU A 65 -3.59 12.07 -10.60
CA LEU A 65 -2.22 12.05 -10.10
C LEU A 65 -1.94 13.24 -9.17
N GLU A 66 -2.28 14.44 -9.61
CA GLU A 66 -2.10 15.66 -8.81
C GLU A 66 -3.00 15.66 -7.57
N PHE A 67 -4.24 15.18 -7.71
CA PHE A 67 -5.13 14.97 -6.57
C PHE A 67 -4.52 14.03 -5.54
N THR A 68 -4.01 12.87 -5.97
CA THR A 68 -3.37 11.90 -5.09
C THR A 68 -2.16 12.50 -4.37
N LYS A 69 -1.30 13.22 -5.07
CA LYS A 69 -0.15 13.90 -4.48
C LYS A 69 -0.56 14.93 -3.42
N LYS A 70 -1.58 15.76 -3.71
CA LYS A 70 -2.12 16.72 -2.74
C LYS A 70 -2.80 16.06 -1.55
N LEU A 71 -3.53 14.95 -1.78
CA LEU A 71 -4.18 14.18 -0.74
C LEU A 71 -3.15 13.60 0.24
N LYS A 72 -2.11 12.96 -0.27
CA LYS A 72 -1.06 12.34 0.53
C LYS A 72 -0.18 13.35 1.28
N ALA A 73 -0.09 14.58 0.82
CA ALA A 73 0.58 15.67 1.53
C ALA A 73 -0.20 16.14 2.79
N GLN A 74 -1.49 15.81 2.90
CA GLN A 74 -2.28 16.14 4.08
C GLN A 74 -2.08 15.07 5.16
N SER A 75 -1.71 15.47 6.37
CA SER A 75 -1.51 14.54 7.51
C SER A 75 -2.72 13.63 7.77
N LYS A 76 -3.93 14.14 7.55
CA LYS A 76 -5.20 13.42 7.72
C LYS A 76 -5.32 12.19 6.80
N PHE A 77 -4.82 12.27 5.57
CA PHE A 77 -4.97 11.23 4.55
C PHE A 77 -3.65 10.58 4.12
N SER A 78 -2.52 10.98 4.71
CA SER A 78 -1.19 10.45 4.36
C SER A 78 -1.13 8.92 4.45
N GLN A 79 -1.84 8.33 5.40
CA GLN A 79 -1.90 6.88 5.62
C GLN A 79 -3.13 6.20 5.01
N THR A 80 -4.09 6.96 4.45
CA THR A 80 -5.27 6.39 3.80
C THR A 80 -4.88 5.80 2.45
N PRO A 81 -5.14 4.52 2.19
CA PRO A 81 -4.73 3.88 0.94
C PRO A 81 -5.45 4.48 -0.28
N VAL A 82 -4.70 4.56 -1.37
CA VAL A 82 -5.16 5.02 -2.68
C VAL A 82 -4.90 3.94 -3.71
N ILE A 83 -5.94 3.47 -4.39
CA ILE A 83 -5.85 2.63 -5.59
C ILE A 83 -6.03 3.52 -6.81
N MET A 84 -5.04 3.58 -7.69
CA MET A 84 -5.13 4.33 -8.94
C MET A 84 -5.67 3.48 -10.07
N LEU A 85 -6.66 4.00 -10.81
CA LEU A 85 -7.14 3.41 -12.05
C LEU A 85 -6.55 4.19 -13.24
N THR A 86 -6.16 3.52 -14.32
CA THR A 86 -5.57 4.22 -15.46
C THR A 86 -5.64 3.42 -16.76
N ALA A 87 -5.77 4.12 -17.87
CA ALA A 87 -5.59 3.56 -19.21
C ALA A 87 -4.11 3.50 -19.64
N LEU A 88 -3.19 4.13 -18.86
CA LEU A 88 -1.79 4.24 -19.18
C LEU A 88 -1.05 2.98 -18.73
N THR A 89 -0.48 2.23 -19.67
CA THR A 89 0.21 0.96 -19.41
C THR A 89 1.73 1.06 -19.41
N GLN A 90 2.29 2.25 -19.69
CA GLN A 90 3.73 2.45 -19.76
C GLN A 90 4.36 2.44 -18.36
N PRO A 91 5.54 1.84 -18.19
CA PRO A 91 6.22 1.72 -16.89
C PRO A 91 6.47 3.08 -16.21
N GLU A 92 6.74 4.13 -16.98
CA GLU A 92 6.99 5.48 -16.47
C GLU A 92 5.76 6.05 -15.73
N ASN A 93 4.55 5.75 -16.23
CA ASN A 93 3.31 6.19 -15.59
C ASN A 93 3.05 5.41 -14.29
N ILE A 94 3.39 4.12 -14.26
CA ILE A 94 3.28 3.32 -13.02
C ILE A 94 4.18 3.94 -11.94
N VAL A 95 5.43 4.24 -12.28
CA VAL A 95 6.38 4.88 -11.37
C VAL A 95 5.85 6.23 -10.89
N ALA A 96 5.36 7.08 -11.80
CA ALA A 96 4.82 8.39 -11.44
C ALA A 96 3.61 8.30 -10.48
N GLY A 97 2.73 7.29 -10.65
CA GLY A 97 1.60 7.06 -9.74
C GLY A 97 2.04 6.65 -8.34
N LEU A 98 3.02 5.76 -8.25
CA LEU A 98 3.60 5.32 -6.98
C LEU A 98 4.38 6.47 -6.29
N ASP A 99 5.13 7.26 -7.04
CA ASP A 99 5.85 8.44 -6.53
C ASP A 99 4.89 9.53 -6.05
N ALA A 100 3.68 9.61 -6.61
CA ALA A 100 2.61 10.48 -6.12
C ALA A 100 2.00 10.00 -4.79
N GLY A 101 2.35 8.76 -4.36
CA GLY A 101 1.90 8.17 -3.11
C GLY A 101 0.73 7.21 -3.25
N ALA A 102 0.39 6.75 -4.46
CA ALA A 102 -0.58 5.67 -4.63
C ALA A 102 -0.05 4.37 -3.99
N ASP A 103 -0.91 3.65 -3.30
CA ASP A 103 -0.57 2.40 -2.60
C ASP A 103 -0.78 1.17 -3.50
N ASP A 104 -1.60 1.31 -4.53
CA ASP A 104 -1.83 0.30 -5.56
C ASP A 104 -2.26 0.96 -6.88
N TYR A 105 -2.24 0.16 -7.94
CA TYR A 105 -2.43 0.64 -9.29
C TYR A 105 -3.12 -0.44 -10.14
N MET A 106 -4.06 -0.06 -11.00
CA MET A 106 -4.82 -0.99 -11.84
C MET A 106 -5.08 -0.41 -13.23
N THR A 107 -4.78 -1.19 -14.27
CA THR A 107 -5.01 -0.76 -15.67
C THR A 107 -6.44 -1.00 -16.12
N LYS A 108 -7.00 -0.06 -16.86
CA LYS A 108 -8.25 -0.22 -17.60
C LYS A 108 -7.98 -0.95 -18.95
N PRO A 109 -8.82 -1.89 -19.39
CA PRO A 109 -9.98 -2.46 -18.70
C PRO A 109 -9.58 -3.43 -17.58
N PHE A 110 -10.37 -3.50 -16.51
CA PHE A 110 -10.10 -4.33 -15.34
C PHE A 110 -11.27 -5.25 -14.98
N ASP A 111 -10.94 -6.33 -14.29
CA ASP A 111 -11.93 -7.21 -13.67
C ASP A 111 -12.34 -6.68 -12.29
N LEU A 112 -13.65 -6.62 -12.04
CA LEU A 112 -14.19 -6.13 -10.75
C LEU A 112 -13.85 -7.01 -9.56
N ASN A 113 -13.67 -8.33 -9.75
CA ASN A 113 -13.27 -9.22 -8.70
C ASN A 113 -11.80 -8.97 -8.31
N VAL A 114 -10.96 -8.63 -9.29
CA VAL A 114 -9.57 -8.22 -9.05
C VAL A 114 -9.54 -6.90 -8.29
N LEU A 115 -10.34 -5.90 -8.70
CA LEU A 115 -10.47 -4.63 -7.97
C LEU A 115 -10.91 -4.88 -6.52
N GLN A 116 -11.91 -5.73 -6.31
CA GLN A 116 -12.41 -6.06 -4.98
C GLN A 116 -11.35 -6.78 -4.12
N ALA A 117 -10.55 -7.66 -4.73
CA ALA A 117 -9.43 -8.30 -4.02
C ALA A 117 -8.40 -7.27 -3.56
N ARG A 118 -8.05 -6.29 -4.39
CA ARG A 118 -7.15 -5.18 -4.07
C ARG A 118 -7.69 -4.30 -2.95
N VAL A 119 -8.96 -3.88 -3.05
CA VAL A 119 -9.65 -3.14 -1.99
C VAL A 119 -9.56 -3.89 -0.65
N ARG A 120 -9.80 -5.19 -0.65
CA ARG A 120 -9.68 -6.02 0.56
C ARG A 120 -8.26 -6.05 1.12
N VAL A 121 -7.24 -6.13 0.28
CA VAL A 121 -5.82 -6.12 0.69
C VAL A 121 -5.47 -4.76 1.31
N GLN A 122 -5.84 -3.66 0.67
CA GLN A 122 -5.56 -2.32 1.19
C GLN A 122 -6.28 -2.05 2.51
N LEU A 123 -7.52 -2.51 2.66
CA LEU A 123 -8.29 -2.35 3.90
C LEU A 123 -7.81 -3.28 5.05
N ARG A 124 -7.14 -4.40 4.75
CA ARG A 124 -6.51 -5.24 5.78
C ARG A 124 -5.43 -4.48 6.55
N GLY A 125 -4.58 -3.75 5.86
CA GLY A 125 -3.54 -2.95 6.49
C GLY A 125 -4.10 -1.97 7.54
N LEU A 126 -5.31 -1.45 7.33
CA LEU A 126 -6.04 -0.61 8.30
C LEU A 126 -6.66 -1.42 9.45
N SER A 127 -6.90 -2.72 9.26
CA SER A 127 -7.57 -3.59 10.26
C SER A 127 -6.60 -4.32 11.16
N GLU A 128 -5.43 -4.64 10.65
CA GLU A 128 -4.35 -5.31 11.40
C GLU A 128 -3.61 -4.34 12.32
N SER A 129 -3.79 -3.02 12.16
CA SER A 129 -3.39 -2.01 13.15
C SER A 129 -4.15 -2.09 14.48
N LYS A 130 -5.06 -3.07 14.65
CA LYS A 130 -5.74 -3.41 15.91
C LYS A 130 -5.60 -4.88 16.25
N ILE A 131 -4.41 -5.41 16.16
CA ILE A 131 -4.00 -6.48 17.06
C ILE A 131 -3.71 -5.76 18.38
N GLU A 132 -4.50 -6.03 19.39
CA GLU A 132 -4.17 -5.78 20.79
C GLU A 132 -2.89 -6.55 21.10
N GLY A 133 -1.75 -5.89 20.96
CA GLY A 133 -0.45 -6.46 21.23
C GLY A 133 0.63 -5.63 20.56
N THR A 134 1.11 -4.62 21.28
CA THR A 134 2.29 -3.78 20.99
C THR A 134 2.45 -3.31 19.54
N ASP A 135 2.11 -2.04 19.29
CA ASP A 135 2.44 -1.31 18.04
C ASP A 135 3.94 -1.32 17.72
N ILE A 136 4.74 -1.91 18.61
CA ILE A 136 6.19 -1.96 18.52
C ILE A 136 6.64 -3.43 18.50
N LEU A 137 7.25 -3.83 17.40
CA LEU A 137 8.03 -5.06 17.35
C LEU A 137 9.43 -4.72 17.83
N ASP A 138 9.80 -5.24 19.02
CA ASP A 138 11.08 -4.97 19.68
C ASP A 138 11.96 -6.22 19.64
N PHE A 139 13.09 -6.12 18.97
CA PHE A 139 14.10 -7.17 18.83
C PHE A 139 15.45 -6.71 19.48
N GLY A 140 15.37 -5.90 20.53
CA GLY A 140 16.53 -5.34 21.19
C GLY A 140 17.16 -4.20 20.39
N MET A 141 18.09 -4.51 19.47
CA MET A 141 18.72 -3.48 18.65
C MET A 141 17.82 -2.93 17.52
N LEU A 142 16.79 -3.67 17.10
CA LEU A 142 15.85 -3.27 16.04
C LEU A 142 14.45 -3.11 16.61
N LYS A 143 13.88 -1.92 16.46
CA LYS A 143 12.49 -1.59 16.83
C LYS A 143 11.72 -1.14 15.60
N ILE A 144 10.51 -1.68 15.44
CA ILE A 144 9.62 -1.35 14.33
C ILE A 144 8.31 -0.87 14.92
N GLU A 145 8.03 0.44 14.80
CA GLU A 145 6.73 1.03 15.14
C GLU A 145 5.82 0.92 13.92
N THR A 146 4.92 -0.07 13.92
CA THR A 146 4.10 -0.40 12.76
C THR A 146 3.11 0.70 12.41
N SER A 147 2.48 1.32 13.41
CA SER A 147 1.51 2.40 13.24
C SER A 147 2.11 3.69 12.67
N LYS A 148 3.40 3.94 12.93
CA LYS A 148 4.12 5.14 12.46
C LYS A 148 5.03 4.86 11.26
N CYS A 149 5.08 3.62 10.77
CA CYS A 149 6.04 3.18 9.75
C CYS A 149 7.48 3.58 10.07
N ARG A 150 7.85 3.56 11.37
CA ARG A 150 9.15 3.98 11.87
C ARG A 150 10.00 2.76 12.20
N VAL A 151 11.27 2.83 11.84
CA VAL A 151 12.27 1.80 12.17
C VAL A 151 13.43 2.48 12.89
N GLN A 152 13.87 1.87 13.99
CA GLN A 152 15.03 2.32 14.73
C GLN A 152 16.02 1.16 14.90
N VAL A 153 17.31 1.46 14.77
CA VAL A 153 18.40 0.56 15.09
C VAL A 153 19.29 1.25 16.11
N PHE A 154 19.47 0.67 17.31
CA PHE A 154 20.15 1.30 18.44
C PHE A 154 19.63 2.71 18.76
N GLU A 155 18.30 2.89 18.74
CA GLU A 155 17.62 4.17 18.97
C GLU A 155 17.79 5.23 17.84
N GLU A 156 18.60 4.97 16.82
CA GLU A 156 18.71 5.82 15.64
C GLU A 156 17.62 5.49 14.63
N GLU A 157 16.90 6.52 14.15
CA GLU A 157 15.84 6.35 13.16
C GLU A 157 16.44 6.08 11.78
N ILE A 158 15.98 4.97 11.15
CA ILE A 158 16.42 4.54 9.83
C ILE A 158 15.33 4.81 8.79
N ILE A 159 15.69 5.56 7.76
CA ILE A 159 14.77 5.89 6.67
C ILE A 159 14.75 4.74 5.65
N LEU A 160 13.64 4.02 5.62
CA LEU A 160 13.38 2.97 4.64
C LEU A 160 12.43 3.48 3.55
N THR A 161 12.57 2.93 2.34
CA THR A 161 11.53 3.07 1.31
C THR A 161 10.30 2.26 1.71
N SER A 162 9.13 2.57 1.14
CA SER A 162 7.89 1.83 1.42
C SER A 162 8.05 0.32 1.18
N THR A 163 8.75 -0.07 0.11
CA THR A 163 9.02 -1.49 -0.20
C THR A 163 9.94 -2.14 0.83
N GLU A 164 11.02 -1.48 1.22
CA GLU A 164 11.96 -1.99 2.23
C GLU A 164 11.26 -2.14 3.59
N PHE A 165 10.41 -1.18 3.97
CA PHE A 165 9.63 -1.26 5.19
C PHE A 165 8.65 -2.43 5.17
N LYS A 166 7.90 -2.62 4.07
CA LYS A 166 6.96 -3.75 3.89
C LYS A 166 7.69 -5.10 3.96
N ILE A 167 8.86 -5.21 3.34
CA ILE A 167 9.71 -6.42 3.41
C ILE A 167 10.12 -6.69 4.86
N LEU A 168 10.65 -5.70 5.55
CA LEU A 168 11.09 -5.84 6.93
C LEU A 168 9.93 -6.24 7.85
N LEU A 169 8.79 -5.57 7.71
CA LEU A 169 7.59 -5.84 8.50
C LEU A 169 7.06 -7.26 8.26
N LEU A 170 6.96 -7.70 6.99
CA LEU A 170 6.52 -9.04 6.64
C LEU A 170 7.41 -10.12 7.28
N LEU A 171 8.72 -9.90 7.25
CA LEU A 171 9.69 -10.81 7.87
C LEU A 171 9.59 -10.81 9.40
N ALA A 172 9.52 -9.62 10.00
CA ALA A 172 9.54 -9.42 11.46
C ALA A 172 8.23 -9.88 12.15
N GLN A 173 7.10 -9.87 11.45
CA GLN A 173 5.83 -10.35 11.99
C GLN A 173 5.79 -11.86 12.23
N ARG A 174 6.62 -12.63 11.55
CA ARG A 174 6.71 -14.10 11.72
C ARG A 174 8.16 -14.57 11.74
N PRO A 175 8.90 -14.33 12.84
CA PRO A 175 10.26 -14.84 12.99
C PRO A 175 10.30 -16.35 12.75
N GLY A 176 11.37 -16.84 12.13
CA GLY A 176 11.52 -18.26 11.76
C GLY A 176 10.81 -18.67 10.47
N HIS A 177 9.79 -17.95 10.03
CA HIS A 177 9.08 -18.29 8.79
C HIS A 177 9.88 -17.90 7.55
N VAL A 178 10.02 -18.85 6.61
CA VAL A 178 10.72 -18.62 5.33
C VAL A 178 9.73 -18.13 4.29
N TYR A 179 9.97 -16.94 3.76
CA TYR A 179 9.22 -16.39 2.62
C TYR A 179 9.98 -16.64 1.32
N THR A 180 9.30 -17.23 0.33
CA THR A 180 9.84 -17.34 -1.03
C THR A 180 9.80 -15.97 -1.73
N ARG A 181 10.60 -15.81 -2.82
CA ARG A 181 10.58 -14.58 -3.63
C ARG A 181 9.19 -14.27 -4.19
N GLU A 182 8.46 -15.30 -4.61
CA GLU A 182 7.07 -15.16 -5.08
C GLU A 182 6.13 -14.69 -3.96
N GLN A 183 6.29 -15.21 -2.75
CA GLN A 183 5.50 -14.75 -1.61
C GLN A 183 5.78 -13.29 -1.26
N PHE A 184 7.03 -12.82 -1.37
CA PHE A 184 7.32 -11.38 -1.23
C PHE A 184 6.59 -10.57 -2.29
N ILE A 185 6.66 -10.97 -3.56
CA ILE A 185 5.97 -10.31 -4.65
C ILE A 185 4.46 -10.23 -4.34
N ASN A 186 3.84 -11.33 -3.95
CA ASN A 186 2.41 -11.41 -3.70
C ASN A 186 1.96 -10.64 -2.45
N ASN A 187 2.83 -10.51 -1.43
CA ASN A 187 2.48 -9.80 -0.18
C ASN A 187 2.82 -8.30 -0.23
N ILE A 188 3.84 -7.91 -1.00
CA ILE A 188 4.30 -6.51 -1.05
C ILE A 188 3.66 -5.75 -2.20
N GLN A 189 3.35 -6.46 -3.28
CA GLN A 189 2.74 -5.91 -4.47
C GLN A 189 1.38 -6.53 -4.70
N GLY A 190 0.34 -5.70 -4.91
CA GLY A 190 -0.85 -6.12 -5.61
C GLY A 190 -0.45 -6.61 -7.01
N GLU A 191 -1.11 -7.65 -7.51
CA GLU A 191 -0.87 -8.29 -8.80
C GLU A 191 -0.74 -7.26 -9.93
N ASN A 192 0.42 -7.12 -10.55
CA ASN A 192 0.76 -6.49 -11.84
C ASN A 192 1.96 -5.52 -11.85
N ILE A 193 2.91 -5.65 -10.94
CA ILE A 193 4.23 -5.10 -11.23
C ILE A 193 5.12 -6.29 -11.56
N PHE A 194 5.75 -6.28 -12.74
CA PHE A 194 6.79 -7.24 -13.14
C PHE A 194 8.03 -7.08 -12.25
N VAL A 195 7.91 -7.47 -10.98
CA VAL A 195 9.07 -7.59 -10.11
C VAL A 195 9.61 -9.00 -10.31
N THR A 196 10.69 -9.09 -11.03
CA THR A 196 11.44 -10.36 -11.11
C THR A 196 12.02 -10.65 -9.72
N GLY A 197 12.30 -11.93 -9.42
CA GLY A 197 12.94 -12.31 -8.16
C GLY A 197 14.25 -11.55 -7.87
N ARG A 198 14.93 -11.00 -8.90
CA ARG A 198 16.08 -10.09 -8.77
C ARG A 198 15.74 -8.76 -8.10
N THR A 199 14.52 -8.26 -8.21
CA THR A 199 14.12 -6.99 -7.59
C THR A 199 13.97 -7.15 -6.09
N ILE A 200 13.45 -8.28 -5.60
CA ILE A 200 13.40 -8.58 -4.16
C ILE A 200 14.81 -8.68 -3.58
N ASP A 201 15.73 -9.35 -4.26
CA ASP A 201 17.12 -9.46 -3.82
C ASP A 201 17.78 -8.07 -3.70
N THR A 202 17.48 -7.16 -4.63
CA THR A 202 17.96 -5.76 -4.60
C THR A 202 17.40 -5.00 -3.41
N HIS A 203 16.10 -5.11 -3.13
CA HIS A 203 15.48 -4.46 -1.97
C HIS A 203 16.01 -5.02 -0.66
N ILE A 204 16.21 -6.35 -0.56
CA ILE A 204 16.84 -6.96 0.62
C ILE A 204 18.27 -6.47 0.81
N ALA A 205 19.04 -6.33 -0.26
CA ALA A 205 20.40 -5.79 -0.19
C ALA A 205 20.40 -4.33 0.29
N GLY A 206 19.50 -3.49 -0.25
CA GLY A 206 19.30 -2.10 0.17
C GLY A 206 18.87 -2.01 1.64
N LEU A 207 17.88 -2.81 2.03
CA LEU A 207 17.40 -2.90 3.41
C LEU A 207 18.54 -3.26 4.37
N ARG A 208 19.29 -4.35 4.10
CA ARG A 208 20.43 -4.77 4.93
C ARG A 208 21.46 -3.68 5.09
N LYS A 209 21.78 -2.96 4.01
CA LYS A 209 22.74 -1.84 4.07
C LYS A 209 22.27 -0.73 5.01
N LYS A 210 20.96 -0.44 5.01
CA LYS A 210 20.37 0.63 5.83
C LYS A 210 20.26 0.26 7.30
N ILE A 211 19.83 -0.98 7.61
CA ILE A 211 19.70 -1.45 9.00
C ILE A 211 21.03 -1.90 9.64
N GLY A 212 22.13 -1.86 8.90
CA GLY A 212 23.48 -2.06 9.42
C GLY A 212 23.66 -3.36 10.19
N GLU A 213 23.99 -3.29 11.48
CA GLU A 213 24.22 -4.47 12.34
C GLU A 213 22.98 -5.36 12.49
N ALA A 214 21.77 -4.78 12.43
CA ALA A 214 20.53 -5.53 12.46
C ALA A 214 20.30 -6.38 11.20
N ALA A 215 21.11 -6.21 10.14
CA ALA A 215 21.05 -7.04 8.93
C ALA A 215 21.26 -8.53 9.20
N ASN A 216 21.99 -8.88 10.27
CA ASN A 216 22.18 -10.25 10.70
C ASN A 216 20.89 -10.98 11.11
N MET A 217 19.81 -10.22 11.40
CA MET A 217 18.49 -10.76 11.71
C MET A 217 17.77 -11.29 10.45
N ILE A 218 18.17 -10.86 9.26
CA ILE A 218 17.59 -11.32 7.99
C ILE A 218 18.51 -12.37 7.38
N GLU A 219 18.05 -13.62 7.33
CA GLU A 219 18.80 -14.74 6.75
C GLU A 219 18.36 -15.01 5.31
N THR A 220 19.33 -15.40 4.48
CA THR A 220 19.09 -15.92 3.14
C THR A 220 19.02 -17.43 3.18
N ILE A 221 17.88 -18.00 2.80
CA ILE A 221 17.74 -19.44 2.60
C ILE A 221 18.00 -19.73 1.13
N ARG A 222 19.19 -20.29 0.86
CA ARG A 222 19.68 -20.51 -0.52
C ARG A 222 18.67 -21.29 -1.37
N GLY A 223 18.40 -20.79 -2.55
CA GLY A 223 17.46 -21.40 -3.50
C GLY A 223 15.98 -21.19 -3.16
N ILE A 224 15.62 -20.67 -1.98
CA ILE A 224 14.22 -20.52 -1.52
C ILE A 224 13.84 -19.06 -1.37
N GLY A 225 14.49 -18.32 -0.46
CA GLY A 225 14.09 -16.95 -0.15
C GLY A 225 14.75 -16.39 1.11
N TYR A 226 13.96 -15.76 1.98
CA TYR A 226 14.47 -15.05 3.15
C TYR A 226 13.60 -15.33 4.38
N ARG A 227 14.20 -15.22 5.58
CA ARG A 227 13.49 -15.25 6.85
C ARG A 227 14.08 -14.25 7.83
N PHE A 228 13.30 -13.87 8.82
CA PHE A 228 13.78 -13.23 10.04
C PHE A 228 14.16 -14.31 11.03
N LYS A 229 15.30 -14.18 11.72
CA LYS A 229 15.74 -15.14 12.73
C LYS A 229 14.72 -15.22 13.87
N ASP A 230 14.50 -16.39 14.41
CA ASP A 230 13.76 -16.66 15.62
C ASP A 230 14.72 -16.69 16.83
N GLY A 231 14.22 -16.33 18.00
CA GLY A 231 14.98 -16.43 19.26
C GLY A 231 16.06 -15.37 19.47
N ILE A 232 15.83 -14.14 18.96
CA ILE A 232 16.64 -12.95 19.24
C ILE A 232 16.05 -12.19 20.42
#